data_b1ffa5671c5ac6720e9071c8adb92219
#
_entry.id   b1ffa5671c5ac6720e9071c8adb92219
#
_cell.length_a   1.000
_cell.length_b   1.000
_cell.length_c   1.000
_cell.angle_alpha   90.00
_cell.angle_beta   90.00
_cell.angle_gamma   90.00
#
_symmetry.space_group_name_H-M   'P 1'
#
loop_
_entity.id
_entity.type
_entity.pdbx_description
1 polymer ?
#
loop_
_entity_poly.entity_id
_entity_poly.type
_entity_poly.pdbx_seq_one_letter_code
_entity_poly.pdbx_strand_id
1 'polypeptide(L)'
;HDEVYNSSRYRFAPLDGSMDGVSFRFFGTDRLDWYDGKMTNWRVTDCDFSGVLIYDTWMGNSIFYDSGLNNGEFNYVSFDNSKFNGGRFKECKIEKCEISDMTIDGINVKDALEFYKNSKK
;
A
#
# COMPACT_ATOMS: atom_id res chain seq x y z
N HIS A 1 -1.09 -7.47 -19.45
CA HIS A 1 -1.39 -7.71 -18.04
C HIS A 1 -2.87 -7.60 -17.78
N ASP A 2 -3.31 -8.24 -16.74
CA ASP A 2 -4.73 -8.32 -16.42
C ASP A 2 -5.24 -7.01 -15.84
N GLU A 3 -6.44 -6.62 -16.23
CA GLU A 3 -7.14 -5.52 -15.61
C GLU A 3 -8.38 -6.06 -14.90
N VAL A 4 -8.70 -5.47 -13.76
CA VAL A 4 -9.85 -5.86 -12.95
C VAL A 4 -10.77 -4.67 -12.78
N TYR A 5 -12.05 -4.84 -13.12
CA TYR A 5 -13.05 -3.78 -13.05
C TYR A 5 -14.25 -4.20 -12.23
N ASN A 6 -14.83 -3.24 -11.52
CA ASN A 6 -16.15 -3.31 -10.90
C ASN A 6 -16.52 -4.66 -10.27
N SER A 7 -16.01 -4.90 -9.11
CA SER A 7 -16.37 -6.07 -8.34
C SER A 7 -16.80 -5.69 -6.94
N SER A 8 -17.73 -6.42 -6.39
CA SER A 8 -18.17 -6.20 -5.02
C SER A 8 -17.27 -6.93 -4.02
N ARG A 9 -16.63 -8.03 -4.44
CA ARG A 9 -15.79 -8.81 -3.53
C ARG A 9 -14.74 -9.61 -4.28
N TYR A 10 -13.48 -9.46 -3.89
CA TYR A 10 -12.36 -10.22 -4.46
C TYR A 10 -11.43 -10.72 -3.38
N ARG A 11 -10.84 -11.88 -3.63
CA ARG A 11 -9.74 -12.42 -2.84
C ARG A 11 -8.62 -12.79 -3.80
N PHE A 12 -7.42 -12.29 -3.51
CA PHE A 12 -6.23 -12.58 -4.31
C PHE A 12 -5.25 -13.43 -3.50
N ALA A 13 -5.00 -14.63 -4.00
CA ALA A 13 -4.01 -15.54 -3.43
C ALA A 13 -3.38 -16.30 -4.60
N PRO A 14 -2.41 -15.70 -5.30
CA PRO A 14 -1.86 -16.32 -6.50
C PRO A 14 -1.21 -17.67 -6.19
N LEU A 15 -1.48 -18.63 -7.03
CA LEU A 15 -0.99 -20.01 -6.85
C LEU A 15 0.54 -20.11 -6.84
N ASP A 16 1.19 -19.26 -7.63
CA ASP A 16 2.65 -19.22 -7.71
C ASP A 16 3.26 -18.17 -6.79
N GLY A 17 2.43 -17.49 -5.99
CA GLY A 17 2.89 -16.44 -5.10
C GLY A 17 3.28 -15.15 -5.80
N SER A 18 2.94 -14.98 -7.06
CA SER A 18 3.33 -13.80 -7.83
C SER A 18 2.21 -13.29 -8.74
N MET A 19 1.97 -11.97 -8.69
CA MET A 19 1.08 -11.25 -9.61
C MET A 19 1.77 -9.96 -10.05
N ASP A 20 2.76 -10.09 -10.90
CA ASP A 20 3.54 -8.95 -11.36
C ASP A 20 2.82 -8.18 -12.46
N GLY A 21 2.82 -6.87 -12.37
CA GLY A 21 2.34 -6.00 -13.44
C GLY A 21 0.83 -5.93 -13.63
N VAL A 22 0.04 -6.28 -12.62
CA VAL A 22 -1.42 -6.17 -12.70
C VAL A 22 -1.86 -4.71 -12.61
N SER A 23 -2.85 -4.34 -13.41
CA SER A 23 -3.46 -3.02 -13.39
C SER A 23 -4.90 -3.09 -12.90
N PHE A 24 -5.25 -2.16 -12.02
CA PHE A 24 -6.61 -2.02 -11.50
C PHE A 24 -7.15 -0.66 -11.88
N ARG A 25 -8.43 -0.59 -12.30
CA ARG A 25 -9.04 0.65 -12.73
C ARG A 25 -10.55 0.61 -12.49
N PHE A 26 -11.11 1.71 -11.98
CA PHE A 26 -12.55 1.84 -11.70
C PHE A 26 -13.09 0.67 -10.89
N PHE A 27 -12.36 0.31 -9.87
CA PHE A 27 -12.67 -0.85 -9.08
C PHE A 27 -13.45 -0.44 -7.82
N GLY A 28 -14.67 -0.92 -7.70
CA GLY A 28 -15.46 -0.72 -6.51
C GLY A 28 -15.72 -2.07 -5.87
N THR A 29 -15.47 -2.19 -4.57
CA THR A 29 -15.64 -3.46 -3.89
C THR A 29 -16.09 -3.25 -2.45
N ASP A 30 -16.93 -4.15 -1.96
CA ASP A 30 -17.30 -4.20 -0.55
C ASP A 30 -16.17 -4.74 0.29
N ARG A 31 -15.35 -5.61 -0.29
CA ARG A 31 -14.25 -6.21 0.43
C ARG A 31 -13.19 -6.74 -0.55
N LEU A 32 -11.95 -6.44 -0.24
CA LEU A 32 -10.80 -6.94 -0.99
C LEU A 32 -9.76 -7.43 0.00
N ASP A 33 -9.40 -8.69 -0.11
CA ASP A 33 -8.37 -9.32 0.73
C ASP A 33 -7.22 -9.82 -0.14
N TRP A 34 -5.98 -9.46 0.21
CA TRP A 34 -4.78 -9.93 -0.46
C TRP A 34 -3.90 -10.66 0.53
N TYR A 35 -3.49 -11.89 0.18
CA TYR A 35 -2.70 -12.73 1.07
C TYR A 35 -1.47 -13.34 0.39
N ASP A 36 -0.39 -13.45 1.13
CA ASP A 36 0.74 -14.34 0.85
C ASP A 36 1.25 -14.26 -0.57
N GLY A 37 1.34 -13.06 -1.11
CA GLY A 37 1.74 -12.92 -2.49
C GLY A 37 2.86 -11.94 -2.72
N LYS A 38 3.45 -12.03 -3.89
CA LYS A 38 4.39 -11.04 -4.38
C LYS A 38 3.69 -10.27 -5.49
N MET A 39 3.28 -9.06 -5.17
CA MET A 39 2.45 -8.23 -6.03
C MET A 39 3.19 -6.94 -6.34
N THR A 40 4.29 -7.08 -7.08
CA THR A 40 5.17 -5.96 -7.40
C THR A 40 4.76 -5.30 -8.71
N ASN A 41 5.20 -4.06 -8.90
CA ASN A 41 4.97 -3.28 -10.12
C ASN A 41 3.48 -3.10 -10.46
N TRP A 42 2.65 -3.06 -9.44
CA TRP A 42 1.21 -2.83 -9.64
C TRP A 42 0.94 -1.38 -9.97
N ARG A 43 -0.06 -1.18 -10.81
CA ARG A 43 -0.60 0.15 -11.10
C ARG A 43 -2.06 0.17 -10.70
N VAL A 44 -2.37 0.96 -9.69
CA VAL A 44 -3.73 1.11 -9.16
C VAL A 44 -4.21 2.51 -9.51
N THR A 45 -5.21 2.61 -10.37
CA THR A 45 -5.68 3.89 -10.92
C THR A 45 -7.20 3.99 -10.80
N ASP A 46 -7.67 5.10 -10.25
CA ASP A 46 -9.11 5.40 -10.14
C ASP A 46 -9.88 4.29 -9.43
N CYS A 47 -9.28 3.72 -8.37
CA CYS A 47 -9.88 2.60 -7.65
C CYS A 47 -10.28 3.01 -6.24
N ASP A 48 -11.35 2.42 -5.76
CA ASP A 48 -11.76 2.54 -4.36
C ASP A 48 -11.62 1.18 -3.69
N PHE A 49 -10.58 1.06 -2.88
CA PHE A 49 -10.30 -0.12 -2.08
C PHE A 49 -10.54 0.13 -0.59
N SER A 50 -11.56 0.90 -0.25
CA SER A 50 -11.86 1.21 1.15
C SER A 50 -12.09 -0.07 1.95
N GLY A 51 -11.45 -0.16 3.12
CA GLY A 51 -11.55 -1.33 3.98
C GLY A 51 -10.73 -2.53 3.52
N VAL A 52 -9.79 -2.34 2.59
CA VAL A 52 -8.94 -3.44 2.10
C VAL A 52 -8.09 -4.02 3.23
N LEU A 53 -7.90 -5.33 3.19
CA LEU A 53 -6.94 -6.01 4.05
C LEU A 53 -5.84 -6.61 3.19
N ILE A 54 -4.61 -6.19 3.42
CA ILE A 54 -3.44 -6.73 2.74
C ILE A 54 -2.52 -7.33 3.80
N TYR A 55 -2.18 -8.58 3.64
CA TYR A 55 -1.45 -9.34 4.65
C TYR A 55 -0.33 -10.18 4.02
N ASP A 56 0.86 -10.09 4.59
CA ASP A 56 2.02 -10.90 4.17
C ASP A 56 2.32 -10.75 2.66
N THR A 57 2.33 -9.53 2.17
CA THR A 57 2.42 -9.28 0.73
C THR A 57 3.58 -8.33 0.42
N TRP A 58 4.26 -8.58 -0.68
CA TRP A 58 5.29 -7.69 -1.20
C TRP A 58 4.69 -6.85 -2.32
N MET A 59 4.65 -5.55 -2.12
CA MET A 59 4.05 -4.61 -3.08
C MET A 59 5.06 -3.57 -3.58
N GLY A 60 6.33 -3.94 -3.62
CA GLY A 60 7.38 -3.01 -4.04
C GLY A 60 7.19 -2.49 -5.46
N ASN A 61 7.66 -1.28 -5.72
CA ASN A 61 7.60 -0.61 -7.02
C ASN A 61 6.18 -0.40 -7.55
N SER A 62 5.18 -0.39 -6.68
CA SER A 62 3.80 -0.19 -7.10
C SER A 62 3.45 1.31 -7.11
N ILE A 63 2.51 1.68 -7.94
CA ILE A 63 2.02 3.05 -8.08
C ILE A 63 0.52 3.06 -7.86
N PHE A 64 0.07 3.90 -6.94
CA PHE A 64 -1.34 4.14 -6.66
C PHE A 64 -1.67 5.56 -7.11
N TYR A 65 -2.58 5.71 -8.05
CA TYR A 65 -2.92 7.00 -8.62
C TYR A 65 -4.43 7.21 -8.59
N ASP A 66 -4.86 8.31 -7.97
CA ASP A 66 -6.29 8.65 -7.84
C ASP A 66 -7.09 7.52 -7.20
N SER A 67 -6.53 6.87 -6.19
CA SER A 67 -7.15 5.70 -5.58
C SER A 67 -7.26 5.87 -4.08
N GLY A 68 -8.28 5.27 -3.50
CA GLY A 68 -8.53 5.30 -2.08
C GLY A 68 -8.35 3.94 -1.44
N LEU A 69 -7.65 3.92 -0.31
CA LEU A 69 -7.51 2.74 0.53
C LEU A 69 -7.93 3.10 1.95
N ASN A 70 -8.99 3.89 2.06
CA ASN A 70 -9.48 4.38 3.34
C ASN A 70 -9.90 3.22 4.25
N ASN A 71 -9.52 3.31 5.52
CA ASN A 71 -9.79 2.27 6.51
C ASN A 71 -9.16 0.92 6.15
N GLY A 72 -8.14 0.94 5.29
CA GLY A 72 -7.41 -0.27 4.95
C GLY A 72 -6.42 -0.66 6.04
N GLU A 73 -6.09 -1.94 6.08
CA GLU A 73 -5.07 -2.48 6.96
C GLU A 73 -3.99 -3.18 6.14
N PHE A 74 -2.75 -2.89 6.49
CA PHE A 74 -1.57 -3.44 5.81
C PHE A 74 -0.69 -4.08 6.87
N ASN A 75 -0.74 -5.40 6.95
CA ASN A 75 0.00 -6.15 7.96
C ASN A 75 1.10 -6.98 7.32
N TYR A 76 2.33 -6.76 7.75
CA TYR A 76 3.51 -7.45 7.21
C TYR A 76 3.64 -7.25 5.70
N VAL A 77 3.41 -6.02 5.24
CA VAL A 77 3.47 -5.67 3.82
C VAL A 77 4.73 -4.86 3.55
N SER A 78 5.44 -5.19 2.48
CA SER A 78 6.58 -4.39 2.03
C SER A 78 6.13 -3.41 0.94
N PHE A 79 6.46 -2.14 1.13
CA PHE A 79 6.26 -1.09 0.14
C PHE A 79 7.60 -0.53 -0.33
N ASP A 80 8.64 -1.35 -0.37
CA ASP A 80 9.97 -0.87 -0.76
C ASP A 80 9.94 -0.24 -2.15
N ASN A 81 10.57 0.92 -2.26
CA ASN A 81 10.68 1.68 -3.51
C ASN A 81 9.34 2.18 -4.08
N SER A 82 8.31 2.26 -3.25
CA SER A 82 7.01 2.82 -3.66
C SER A 82 6.98 4.32 -3.41
N LYS A 83 6.14 5.02 -4.19
CA LYS A 83 5.96 6.47 -4.09
C LYS A 83 4.49 6.79 -3.86
N PHE A 84 4.22 7.77 -3.03
CA PHE A 84 2.88 8.27 -2.75
C PHE A 84 2.91 9.79 -2.95
N ASN A 85 2.26 10.28 -4.00
CA ASN A 85 2.27 11.68 -4.36
C ASN A 85 0.86 12.26 -4.39
N GLY A 86 0.67 13.43 -3.77
CA GLY A 86 -0.59 14.18 -3.83
C GLY A 86 -1.74 13.53 -3.08
N GLY A 87 -1.46 12.53 -2.28
CA GLY A 87 -2.48 11.79 -1.57
C GLY A 87 -2.85 12.40 -0.21
N ARG A 88 -3.58 11.64 0.56
CA ARG A 88 -4.07 12.05 1.86
C ARG A 88 -3.85 10.93 2.87
N PHE A 89 -3.27 11.29 4.01
CA PHE A 89 -2.97 10.36 5.10
C PHE A 89 -3.57 10.86 6.42
N LYS A 90 -4.85 11.17 6.39
CA LYS A 90 -5.52 11.66 7.60
C LYS A 90 -5.71 10.53 8.61
N GLU A 91 -5.21 10.73 9.82
CA GLU A 91 -5.37 9.79 10.92
C GLU A 91 -4.78 8.40 10.64
N CYS A 92 -3.82 8.33 9.72
CA CYS A 92 -3.10 7.08 9.44
C CYS A 92 -2.05 6.82 10.50
N LYS A 93 -1.77 5.53 10.74
CA LYS A 93 -0.76 5.10 11.70
C LYS A 93 0.22 4.17 11.03
N ILE A 94 1.50 4.40 11.28
CA ILE A 94 2.58 3.51 10.86
C ILE A 94 3.28 3.10 12.14
N GLU A 95 3.18 1.83 12.51
CA GLU A 95 3.67 1.33 13.78
C GLU A 95 4.49 0.06 13.58
N LYS A 96 5.60 -0.03 14.30
CA LYS A 96 6.46 -1.22 14.31
C LYS A 96 6.93 -1.64 12.92
N CYS A 97 7.19 -0.67 12.06
CA CYS A 97 7.66 -0.90 10.70
C CYS A 97 9.14 -0.59 10.56
N GLU A 98 9.80 -1.27 9.61
CA GLU A 98 11.13 -0.89 9.19
C GLU A 98 10.99 0.32 8.25
N ILE A 99 11.65 1.42 8.59
CA ILE A 99 11.51 2.68 7.86
C ILE A 99 12.84 3.23 7.35
N SER A 100 13.80 2.35 7.08
CA SER A 100 15.11 2.77 6.56
C SER A 100 14.93 3.51 5.24
N ASP A 101 15.56 4.67 5.15
CA ASP A 101 15.57 5.53 3.96
C ASP A 101 14.17 6.00 3.50
N MET A 102 13.15 5.84 4.35
CA MET A 102 11.84 6.42 4.07
C MET A 102 11.90 7.94 4.24
N THR A 103 11.28 8.66 3.29
CA THR A 103 11.18 10.12 3.39
C THR A 103 9.73 10.58 3.29
N ILE A 104 9.45 11.72 3.93
CA ILE A 104 8.20 12.46 3.72
C ILE A 104 8.61 13.88 3.32
N ASP A 105 8.20 14.28 2.14
CA ASP A 105 8.60 15.57 1.55
C ASP A 105 10.11 15.80 1.62
N GLY A 106 10.87 14.74 1.32
CA GLY A 106 12.33 14.79 1.30
C GLY A 106 13.01 14.66 2.65
N ILE A 107 12.27 14.63 3.74
CA ILE A 107 12.83 14.53 5.09
C ILE A 107 12.91 13.06 5.50
N ASN A 108 14.08 12.63 5.93
CA ASN A 108 14.28 11.27 6.42
C ASN A 108 13.47 11.06 7.70
N VAL A 109 12.55 10.11 7.65
CA VAL A 109 11.61 9.89 8.75
C VAL A 109 12.31 9.39 10.01
N LYS A 110 13.25 8.47 9.87
CA LYS A 110 13.99 7.93 11.01
C LYS A 110 14.76 9.02 11.76
N ASP A 111 15.44 9.88 11.02
CA ASP A 111 16.17 11.00 11.61
C ASP A 111 15.24 11.98 12.31
N ALA A 112 14.09 12.27 11.70
CA ALA A 112 13.09 13.17 12.30
C ALA A 112 12.54 12.60 13.59
N LEU A 113 12.26 11.29 13.64
CA LEU A 113 11.78 10.64 14.84
C LEU A 113 12.83 10.66 15.97
N GLU A 114 14.09 10.41 15.63
CA GLU A 114 15.17 10.46 16.61
C GLU A 114 15.33 11.86 17.17
N PHE A 115 15.30 12.87 16.30
CA PHE A 115 15.38 14.26 16.73
C PHE A 115 14.23 14.62 17.70
N TYR A 116 13.03 14.22 17.37
CA TYR A 116 11.85 14.47 18.21
C TYR A 116 11.99 13.81 19.58
N LYS A 117 12.40 12.55 19.62
CA LYS A 117 12.57 11.83 20.88
C LYS A 117 13.65 12.47 21.75
N ASN A 118 14.75 12.91 21.16
CA ASN A 118 15.83 13.54 21.89
C ASN A 118 15.42 14.92 22.43
N SER A 119 14.60 15.66 21.70
CA SER A 119 14.11 16.97 22.13
C SER A 119 13.11 16.88 23.29
N LYS A 120 12.57 15.71 23.58
CA LYS A 120 11.62 15.49 24.66
C LYS A 120 12.26 14.99 25.97
N LYS A 121 13.56 14.79 25.99
CA LYS A 121 14.27 14.36 27.19
C LYS A 121 14.50 15.53 28.16
#